data_482b19428b8f0fedbaa93dfb8788209b
#
_entry.id   482b19428b8f0fedbaa93dfb8788209b
#
_cell.length_a   1.000
_cell.length_b   1.000
_cell.length_c   1.000
_cell.angle_alpha   90.00
_cell.angle_beta   90.00
_cell.angle_gamma   90.00
#
_symmetry.space_group_name_H-M   'P 1'
#
loop_
_entity.id
_entity.type
_entity.pdbx_description
1 polymer ?
#
loop_
_entity_poly.entity_id
_entity_poly.type
_entity_poly.pdbx_seq_one_letter_code
_entity_poly.pdbx_strand_id
1 'polypeptide(L)'
;MVFDSPYDAGELIGRPGAGAAAGAVAAVLMLALLAGLHGQDSVRAWIDDAGKVLLPASLRTATSLAIVGSVVHLAVGGLIGALYAACQQRTSTSGVFVVGAFYGFIVWLVGYLVLVRLFHVGPRLLPTWSGLLVMLAYGLVLAAWAVGVQKASARLVQHARPVD
;
A
#
# COMPACT_ATOMS: atom_id res chain seq x y z
N MET A 1 18.38 23.87 27.31
CA MET A 1 17.78 23.99 25.97
C MET A 1 16.86 22.78 25.82
N VAL A 2 15.59 22.94 26.22
CA VAL A 2 14.59 21.87 26.04
C VAL A 2 14.14 21.97 24.58
N PHE A 3 14.48 20.99 23.77
CA PHE A 3 13.88 20.85 22.45
C PHE A 3 12.45 20.36 22.68
N ASP A 4 11.49 21.29 22.72
CA ASP A 4 10.09 20.95 22.52
C ASP A 4 9.99 20.29 21.14
N SER A 5 9.96 18.95 21.14
CA SER A 5 9.78 18.19 19.93
C SER A 5 8.37 18.52 19.40
N PRO A 6 8.21 19.07 18.19
CA PRO A 6 6.89 19.34 17.63
C PRO A 6 6.15 18.06 17.23
N TYR A 7 6.65 16.92 17.64
CA TYR A 7 6.04 15.62 17.39
C TYR A 7 5.33 15.16 18.66
N ASP A 8 4.04 15.44 18.73
CA ASP A 8 3.18 14.82 19.71
C ASP A 8 3.20 13.29 19.48
N ALA A 9 3.52 12.51 20.52
CA ALA A 9 3.59 11.04 20.42
C ALA A 9 2.26 10.43 19.89
N GLY A 10 1.13 11.12 20.13
CA GLY A 10 -0.17 10.78 19.54
C GLY A 10 -0.23 10.90 18.01
N GLU A 11 0.48 11.86 17.42
CA GLU A 11 0.55 12.05 15.96
C GLU A 11 1.32 10.91 15.26
N LEU A 12 2.31 10.34 15.94
CA LEU A 12 3.08 9.18 15.46
C LEU A 12 2.28 7.87 15.53
N ILE A 13 1.48 7.68 16.58
CA ILE A 13 0.64 6.49 16.77
C ILE A 13 -0.54 6.45 15.78
N GLY A 14 -1.08 7.59 15.37
CA GLY A 14 -2.16 7.66 14.38
C GLY A 14 -1.71 7.38 12.93
N ARG A 15 -0.46 7.62 12.59
CA ARG A 15 0.05 7.51 11.22
C ARG A 15 0.08 6.08 10.66
N PRO A 16 0.61 5.06 11.36
CA PRO A 16 0.62 3.70 10.82
C PRO A 16 -0.77 3.13 10.59
N GLY A 17 -1.74 3.42 11.48
CA GLY A 17 -3.11 2.97 11.31
C GLY A 17 -3.81 3.62 10.12
N ALA A 18 -3.65 4.93 9.95
CA ALA A 18 -4.17 5.65 8.78
C ALA A 18 -3.48 5.19 7.48
N GLY A 19 -2.16 4.93 7.56
CA GLY A 19 -1.39 4.35 6.46
C GLY A 19 -1.87 2.94 6.10
N ALA A 20 -2.23 2.12 7.08
CA ALA A 20 -2.80 0.80 6.85
C ALA A 20 -4.14 0.88 6.10
N ALA A 21 -5.03 1.79 6.51
CA ALA A 21 -6.30 2.02 5.81
C ALA A 21 -6.06 2.49 4.37
N ALA A 22 -5.15 3.47 4.17
CA ALA A 22 -4.78 3.94 2.85
C ALA A 22 -4.18 2.83 1.98
N GLY A 23 -3.34 1.97 2.55
CA GLY A 23 -2.75 0.82 1.87
C GLY A 23 -3.79 -0.22 1.45
N ALA A 24 -4.79 -0.50 2.29
CA ALA A 24 -5.90 -1.38 1.94
C ALA A 24 -6.75 -0.79 0.80
N VAL A 25 -7.05 0.52 0.83
CA VAL A 25 -7.74 1.21 -0.27
C VAL A 25 -6.90 1.17 -1.55
N ALA A 26 -5.59 1.45 -1.47
CA ALA A 26 -4.69 1.37 -2.61
C ALA A 26 -4.63 -0.05 -3.20
N ALA A 27 -4.70 -1.09 -2.37
CA ALA A 27 -4.76 -2.48 -2.81
C ALA A 27 -6.05 -2.78 -3.59
N VAL A 28 -7.20 -2.23 -3.16
CA VAL A 28 -8.46 -2.36 -3.92
C VAL A 28 -8.36 -1.65 -5.27
N LEU A 29 -7.84 -0.41 -5.29
CA LEU A 29 -7.64 0.35 -6.54
C LEU A 29 -6.67 -0.35 -7.48
N MET A 30 -5.65 -1.01 -6.94
CA MET A 30 -4.74 -1.86 -7.70
C MET A 30 -5.48 -2.99 -8.43
N LEU A 31 -6.41 -3.69 -7.75
CA LEU A 31 -7.22 -4.73 -8.39
C LEU A 31 -8.16 -4.16 -9.46
N ALA A 32 -8.72 -2.97 -9.23
CA ALA A 32 -9.52 -2.29 -10.23
C ALA A 32 -8.71 -1.92 -11.49
N LEU A 33 -7.47 -1.43 -11.31
CA LEU A 33 -6.55 -1.17 -12.41
C LEU A 33 -6.18 -2.47 -13.15
N LEU A 34 -5.90 -3.54 -12.42
CA LEU A 34 -5.61 -4.86 -12.99
C LEU A 34 -6.80 -5.39 -13.81
N ALA A 35 -8.03 -5.22 -13.30
CA ALA A 35 -9.25 -5.57 -14.02
C ALA A 35 -9.38 -4.79 -15.34
N GLY A 36 -9.09 -3.49 -15.30
CA GLY A 36 -9.12 -2.63 -16.49
C GLY A 36 -8.07 -2.99 -17.55
N LEU A 37 -6.87 -3.41 -17.12
CA LEU A 37 -5.78 -3.76 -18.02
C LEU A 37 -5.88 -5.18 -18.60
N HIS A 38 -6.33 -6.14 -17.81
CA HIS A 38 -6.24 -7.57 -18.11
C HIS A 38 -7.54 -8.35 -17.93
N GLY A 39 -8.62 -7.69 -17.53
CA GLY A 39 -9.91 -8.33 -17.29
C GLY A 39 -10.04 -8.98 -15.91
N GLN A 40 -11.27 -9.43 -15.61
CA GLN A 40 -11.65 -10.01 -14.31
C GLN A 40 -10.93 -11.32 -13.99
N ASP A 41 -10.60 -12.11 -14.99
CA ASP A 41 -9.90 -13.39 -14.81
C ASP A 41 -8.49 -13.18 -14.22
N SER A 42 -7.84 -12.08 -14.57
CA SER A 42 -6.54 -11.71 -14.02
C SER A 42 -6.62 -11.30 -12.55
N VAL A 43 -7.69 -10.60 -12.16
CA VAL A 43 -7.98 -10.28 -10.75
C VAL A 43 -8.21 -11.55 -9.96
N ARG A 44 -9.03 -12.47 -10.49
CA ARG A 44 -9.29 -13.74 -9.84
C ARG A 44 -8.00 -14.54 -9.67
N ALA A 45 -7.21 -14.68 -10.72
CA ALA A 45 -5.93 -15.38 -10.66
C ALA A 45 -4.98 -14.75 -9.61
N TRP A 46 -4.94 -13.42 -9.52
CA TRP A 46 -4.15 -12.71 -8.53
C TRP A 46 -4.57 -13.03 -7.10
N ILE A 47 -5.88 -12.99 -6.83
CA ILE A 47 -6.45 -13.30 -5.51
C ILE A 47 -6.25 -14.78 -5.17
N ASP A 48 -6.49 -15.69 -6.11
CA ASP A 48 -6.29 -17.13 -5.91
C ASP A 48 -4.82 -17.45 -5.58
N ASP A 49 -3.85 -16.82 -6.28
CA ASP A 49 -2.44 -17.00 -6.01
C ASP A 49 -2.04 -16.43 -4.63
N ALA A 50 -2.62 -15.31 -4.20
CA ALA A 50 -2.45 -14.81 -2.84
C ALA A 50 -3.00 -15.78 -1.79
N GLY A 51 -4.17 -16.38 -2.03
CA GLY A 51 -4.78 -17.38 -1.14
C GLY A 51 -3.94 -18.65 -1.01
N LYS A 52 -3.30 -19.09 -2.10
CA LYS A 52 -2.43 -20.29 -2.11
C LYS A 52 -1.21 -20.15 -1.20
N VAL A 53 -0.79 -18.93 -0.86
CA VAL A 53 0.34 -18.70 0.05
C VAL A 53 0.04 -19.24 1.45
N LEU A 54 -1.21 -19.11 1.92
CA LEU A 54 -1.60 -19.54 3.27
C LEU A 54 -2.38 -20.86 3.31
N LEU A 55 -3.10 -21.20 2.23
CA LEU A 55 -3.96 -22.38 2.23
C LEU A 55 -3.20 -23.65 1.80
N PRO A 56 -3.23 -24.72 2.64
CA PRO A 56 -2.75 -26.02 2.24
C PRO A 56 -3.62 -26.59 1.10
N ALA A 57 -3.03 -27.44 0.26
CA ALA A 57 -3.67 -27.97 -0.94
C ALA A 57 -5.06 -28.62 -0.70
N SER A 58 -5.22 -29.29 0.44
CA SER A 58 -6.46 -29.95 0.85
C SER A 58 -7.64 -29.01 1.10
N LEU A 59 -7.39 -27.72 1.38
CA LEU A 59 -8.42 -26.72 1.66
C LEU A 59 -8.66 -25.73 0.51
N ARG A 60 -8.02 -25.93 -0.64
CA ARG A 60 -8.11 -25.02 -1.80
C ARG A 60 -9.38 -25.27 -2.61
N THR A 61 -10.48 -24.67 -2.18
CA THR A 61 -11.68 -24.52 -3.01
C THR A 61 -11.71 -23.13 -3.65
N ALA A 62 -12.52 -22.91 -4.69
CA ALA A 62 -12.67 -21.60 -5.30
C ALA A 62 -13.10 -20.52 -4.27
N THR A 63 -14.01 -20.88 -3.37
CA THR A 63 -14.51 -19.98 -2.33
C THR A 63 -13.44 -19.69 -1.28
N SER A 64 -12.72 -20.72 -0.77
CA SER A 64 -11.68 -20.50 0.24
C SER A 64 -10.50 -19.68 -0.32
N LEU A 65 -10.10 -19.91 -1.57
CA LEU A 65 -9.06 -19.12 -2.22
C LEU A 65 -9.49 -17.66 -2.38
N ALA A 66 -10.74 -17.40 -2.82
CA ALA A 66 -11.24 -16.04 -2.96
C ALA A 66 -11.29 -15.30 -1.62
N ILE A 67 -11.78 -15.92 -0.55
CA ILE A 67 -11.88 -15.28 0.78
C ILE A 67 -10.50 -15.05 1.36
N VAL A 68 -9.68 -16.11 1.48
CA VAL A 68 -8.35 -16.01 2.10
C VAL A 68 -7.44 -15.12 1.26
N GLY A 69 -7.48 -15.24 -0.07
CA GLY A 69 -6.68 -14.40 -0.95
C GLY A 69 -7.03 -12.91 -0.84
N SER A 70 -8.32 -12.58 -0.73
CA SER A 70 -8.74 -11.18 -0.50
C SER A 70 -8.26 -10.66 0.85
N VAL A 71 -8.38 -11.45 1.91
CA VAL A 71 -7.88 -11.06 3.24
C VAL A 71 -6.37 -10.87 3.21
N VAL A 72 -5.62 -11.79 2.64
CA VAL A 72 -4.15 -11.71 2.48
C VAL A 72 -3.78 -10.46 1.69
N HIS A 73 -4.45 -10.23 0.56
CA HIS A 73 -4.18 -9.09 -0.31
C HIS A 73 -4.38 -7.75 0.41
N LEU A 74 -5.51 -7.59 1.11
CA LEU A 74 -5.80 -6.39 1.89
C LEU A 74 -4.87 -6.22 3.09
N ALA A 75 -4.57 -7.30 3.80
CA ALA A 75 -3.66 -7.28 4.95
C ALA A 75 -2.23 -6.88 4.53
N VAL A 76 -1.72 -7.45 3.44
CA VAL A 76 -0.40 -7.10 2.88
C VAL A 76 -0.41 -5.66 2.39
N GLY A 77 -1.45 -5.23 1.66
CA GLY A 77 -1.59 -3.85 1.23
C GLY A 77 -1.63 -2.88 2.42
N GLY A 78 -2.40 -3.22 3.45
CA GLY A 78 -2.46 -2.43 4.70
C GLY A 78 -1.11 -2.36 5.41
N LEU A 79 -0.39 -3.48 5.55
CA LEU A 79 0.94 -3.52 6.16
C LEU A 79 1.94 -2.65 5.39
N ILE A 80 1.97 -2.77 4.07
CA ILE A 80 2.83 -1.96 3.20
C ILE A 80 2.48 -0.48 3.33
N GLY A 81 1.19 -0.12 3.40
CA GLY A 81 0.75 1.26 3.62
C GLY A 81 1.13 1.80 5.00
N ALA A 82 1.06 0.97 6.05
CA ALA A 82 1.52 1.32 7.40
C ALA A 82 3.03 1.60 7.43
N LEU A 83 3.83 0.75 6.76
CA LEU A 83 5.28 0.94 6.64
C LEU A 83 5.60 2.23 5.86
N TYR A 84 4.89 2.50 4.76
CA TYR A 84 5.03 3.75 4.03
C TYR A 84 4.78 4.97 4.94
N ALA A 85 3.67 4.96 5.68
CA ALA A 85 3.32 6.05 6.59
C ALA A 85 4.34 6.25 7.71
N ALA A 86 4.89 5.16 8.25
CA ALA A 86 5.93 5.22 9.29
C ALA A 86 7.26 5.79 8.79
N CYS A 87 7.61 5.54 7.51
CA CYS A 87 8.83 6.04 6.88
C CYS A 87 8.65 7.43 6.24
N GLN A 88 7.41 7.90 6.10
CA GLN A 88 7.12 9.15 5.40
C GLN A 88 7.63 10.36 6.18
N GLN A 89 8.53 11.13 5.56
CA GLN A 89 9.00 12.41 6.09
C GLN A 89 8.23 13.58 5.45
N ARG A 90 8.18 14.72 6.13
CA ARG A 90 7.62 15.96 5.56
C ARG A 90 8.54 16.46 4.46
N THR A 91 8.08 16.36 3.22
CA THR A 91 8.78 16.84 2.02
C THR A 91 7.83 17.68 1.15
N SER A 92 8.36 18.28 0.10
CA SER A 92 7.55 18.99 -0.90
C SER A 92 6.54 18.02 -1.55
N THR A 93 5.43 18.56 -2.07
CA THR A 93 4.40 17.75 -2.75
C THR A 93 4.99 16.90 -3.87
N SER A 94 5.87 17.46 -4.70
CA SER A 94 6.56 16.71 -5.76
C SER A 94 7.46 15.61 -5.19
N GLY A 95 8.18 15.89 -4.10
CA GLY A 95 9.01 14.92 -3.41
C GLY A 95 8.22 13.73 -2.89
N VAL A 96 7.00 13.96 -2.35
CA VAL A 96 6.12 12.88 -1.89
C VAL A 96 5.74 11.93 -3.03
N PHE A 97 5.43 12.45 -4.22
CA PHE A 97 5.10 11.60 -5.38
C PHE A 97 6.31 10.82 -5.90
N VAL A 98 7.50 11.42 -5.94
CA VAL A 98 8.75 10.71 -6.30
C VAL A 98 9.03 9.57 -5.31
N VAL A 99 8.91 9.84 -4.00
CA VAL A 99 9.07 8.82 -2.96
C VAL A 99 8.01 7.73 -3.09
N GLY A 100 6.75 8.08 -3.36
CA GLY A 100 5.69 7.11 -3.56
C GLY A 100 5.92 6.20 -4.76
N ALA A 101 6.32 6.76 -5.90
CA ALA A 101 6.66 5.98 -7.09
C ALA A 101 7.85 5.04 -6.81
N PHE A 102 8.92 5.56 -6.19
CA PHE A 102 10.08 4.75 -5.82
C PHE A 102 9.71 3.65 -4.82
N TYR A 103 8.84 3.94 -3.86
CA TYR A 103 8.32 2.96 -2.92
C TYR A 103 7.54 1.84 -3.63
N GLY A 104 6.66 2.18 -4.57
CA GLY A 104 5.96 1.20 -5.40
C GLY A 104 6.92 0.31 -6.21
N PHE A 105 7.99 0.90 -6.75
CA PHE A 105 9.06 0.16 -7.42
C PHE A 105 9.78 -0.81 -6.46
N ILE A 106 10.14 -0.38 -5.26
CA ILE A 106 10.77 -1.25 -4.25
C ILE A 106 9.84 -2.39 -3.84
N VAL A 107 8.55 -2.11 -3.61
CA VAL A 107 7.55 -3.15 -3.28
C VAL A 107 7.46 -4.17 -4.41
N TRP A 108 7.45 -3.73 -5.68
CA TRP A 108 7.50 -4.62 -6.83
C TRP A 108 8.77 -5.46 -6.85
N LEU A 109 9.93 -4.83 -6.68
CA LEU A 109 11.24 -5.50 -6.73
C LEU A 109 11.37 -6.55 -5.62
N VAL A 110 11.00 -6.20 -4.39
CA VAL A 110 11.02 -7.12 -3.24
C VAL A 110 10.03 -8.27 -3.47
N GLY A 111 8.80 -7.97 -3.91
CA GLY A 111 7.81 -8.98 -4.24
C GLY A 111 8.32 -9.94 -5.33
N TYR A 112 8.92 -9.41 -6.39
CA TYR A 112 9.50 -10.23 -7.45
C TYR A 112 10.67 -11.09 -6.97
N LEU A 113 11.66 -10.49 -6.31
CA LEU A 113 12.87 -11.22 -5.88
C LEU A 113 12.57 -12.23 -4.78
N VAL A 114 11.76 -11.83 -3.77
CA VAL A 114 11.51 -12.66 -2.60
C VAL A 114 10.41 -13.67 -2.90
N LEU A 115 9.22 -13.23 -3.31
CA LEU A 115 8.09 -14.14 -3.46
C LEU A 115 8.24 -15.05 -4.68
N VAL A 116 8.58 -14.46 -5.85
CA VAL A 116 8.59 -15.22 -7.11
C VAL A 116 9.90 -15.98 -7.29
N ARG A 117 11.04 -15.32 -7.10
CA ARG A 117 12.36 -15.94 -7.40
C ARG A 117 12.88 -16.84 -6.30
N LEU A 118 12.69 -16.46 -5.02
CA LEU A 118 13.22 -17.20 -3.90
C LEU A 118 12.24 -18.27 -3.40
N PHE A 119 10.97 -17.92 -3.20
CA PHE A 119 9.97 -18.83 -2.66
C PHE A 119 9.10 -19.51 -3.71
N HIS A 120 9.19 -19.11 -4.98
CA HIS A 120 8.35 -19.59 -6.08
C HIS A 120 6.84 -19.48 -5.82
N VAL A 121 6.44 -18.47 -5.05
CA VAL A 121 5.05 -18.18 -4.70
C VAL A 121 4.69 -16.76 -5.12
N GLY A 122 3.39 -16.47 -5.18
CA GLY A 122 2.88 -15.14 -5.46
C GLY A 122 2.23 -15.02 -6.84
N PRO A 123 1.62 -13.86 -7.12
CA PRO A 123 0.87 -13.62 -8.33
C PRO A 123 1.73 -13.70 -9.59
N ARG A 124 1.27 -14.47 -10.58
CA ARG A 124 1.98 -14.70 -11.85
C ARG A 124 2.25 -13.42 -12.65
N LEU A 125 1.44 -12.38 -12.46
CA LEU A 125 1.61 -11.09 -13.14
C LEU A 125 2.70 -10.22 -12.49
N LEU A 126 3.14 -10.54 -11.27
CA LEU A 126 4.15 -9.74 -10.57
C LEU A 126 5.46 -9.55 -11.36
N PRO A 127 6.02 -10.58 -12.03
CA PRO A 127 7.25 -10.44 -12.82
C PRO A 127 7.06 -9.75 -14.19
N THR A 128 5.89 -9.17 -14.47
CA THR A 128 5.59 -8.53 -15.75
C THR A 128 5.64 -7.00 -15.66
N TRP A 129 5.69 -6.33 -16.81
CA TRP A 129 5.55 -4.86 -16.90
C TRP A 129 4.22 -4.37 -16.30
N SER A 130 3.16 -5.15 -16.47
CA SER A 130 1.86 -4.83 -15.86
C SER A 130 1.93 -4.88 -14.33
N GLY A 131 2.64 -5.86 -13.76
CA GLY A 131 2.88 -5.93 -12.33
C GLY A 131 3.64 -4.71 -11.82
N LEU A 132 4.68 -4.27 -12.55
CA LEU A 132 5.39 -3.04 -12.21
C LEU A 132 4.48 -1.81 -12.26
N LEU A 133 3.71 -1.62 -13.33
CA LEU A 133 2.80 -0.47 -13.48
C LEU A 133 1.75 -0.43 -12.36
N VAL A 134 1.19 -1.58 -12.02
CA VAL A 134 0.20 -1.71 -10.94
C VAL A 134 0.81 -1.36 -9.58
N MET A 135 2.04 -1.76 -9.31
CA MET A 135 2.74 -1.42 -8.06
C MET A 135 3.21 0.04 -8.02
N LEU A 136 3.59 0.62 -9.14
CA LEU A 136 3.85 2.07 -9.23
C LEU A 136 2.57 2.86 -8.93
N ALA A 137 1.44 2.47 -9.50
CA ALA A 137 0.14 3.09 -9.23
C ALA A 137 -0.23 2.98 -7.74
N TYR A 138 0.00 1.82 -7.12
CA TYR A 138 -0.17 1.63 -5.68
C TYR A 138 0.65 2.66 -4.87
N GLY A 139 1.93 2.81 -5.17
CA GLY A 139 2.80 3.79 -4.51
C GLY A 139 2.35 5.25 -4.71
N LEU A 140 1.84 5.59 -5.91
CA LEU A 140 1.29 6.91 -6.20
C LEU A 140 -0.01 7.20 -5.44
N VAL A 141 -0.87 6.21 -5.22
CA VAL A 141 -2.07 6.33 -4.37
C VAL A 141 -1.68 6.62 -2.92
N LEU A 142 -0.68 5.93 -2.39
CA LEU A 142 -0.15 6.22 -1.05
C LEU A 142 0.43 7.64 -0.97
N ALA A 143 1.13 8.11 -2.00
CA ALA A 143 1.65 9.47 -2.07
C ALA A 143 0.52 10.51 -2.07
N ALA A 144 -0.52 10.30 -2.85
CA ALA A 144 -1.69 11.18 -2.90
C ALA A 144 -2.39 11.27 -1.53
N TRP A 145 -2.55 10.14 -0.85
CA TRP A 145 -3.04 10.11 0.52
C TRP A 145 -2.14 10.91 1.47
N ALA A 146 -0.82 10.72 1.42
CA ALA A 146 0.12 11.42 2.29
C ALA A 146 0.07 12.95 2.09
N VAL A 147 -0.04 13.41 0.84
CA VAL A 147 -0.26 14.84 0.52
C VAL A 147 -1.57 15.34 1.11
N GLY A 148 -2.65 14.56 1.02
CA GLY A 148 -3.95 14.88 1.61
C GLY A 148 -3.85 15.10 3.13
N VAL A 149 -3.19 14.18 3.83
CA VAL A 149 -2.97 14.26 5.29
C VAL A 149 -2.13 15.48 5.66
N GLN A 150 -1.03 15.75 4.93
CA GLN A 150 -0.19 16.93 5.18
C GLN A 150 -0.98 18.24 5.04
N LYS A 151 -1.81 18.37 3.99
CA LYS A 151 -2.66 19.55 3.77
C LYS A 151 -3.74 19.70 4.85
N ALA A 152 -4.37 18.62 5.27
CA ALA A 152 -5.37 18.65 6.34
C ALA A 152 -4.74 19.11 7.67
N SER A 153 -3.60 18.56 8.04
CA SER A 153 -2.87 18.96 9.26
C SER A 153 -2.47 20.44 9.25
N ALA A 154 -2.00 20.95 8.10
CA ALA A 154 -1.63 22.36 7.98
C ALA A 154 -2.83 23.30 8.18
N ARG A 155 -4.01 22.94 7.69
CA ARG A 155 -5.25 23.73 7.88
C ARG A 155 -5.68 23.77 9.35
N LEU A 156 -5.59 22.66 10.08
CA LEU A 156 -5.95 22.60 11.50
C LEU A 156 -5.06 23.51 12.33
N VAL A 157 -3.75 23.54 12.08
CA VAL A 157 -2.80 24.44 12.77
C VAL A 157 -3.11 25.91 12.49
N GLN A 158 -3.52 26.26 11.27
CA GLN A 158 -3.91 27.64 10.93
C GLN A 158 -5.16 28.11 11.69
N HIS A 159 -6.16 27.23 11.88
CA HIS A 159 -7.40 27.58 12.59
C HIS A 159 -7.23 27.63 14.11
N ALA A 160 -6.21 26.97 14.66
CA ALA A 160 -5.90 26.97 16.09
C ALA A 160 -5.10 28.18 16.57
N ARG A 161 -4.60 29.04 15.66
CA ARG A 161 -3.92 30.30 16.05
C ARG A 161 -4.95 31.32 16.51
N PRO A 162 -4.85 31.85 17.75
CA PRO A 162 -5.68 32.94 18.21
C PRO A 162 -5.45 34.16 17.28
N VAL A 163 -6.54 34.85 16.97
CA VAL A 163 -6.54 36.15 16.27
C VAL A 163 -6.13 37.16 17.34
N ASP A 164 -4.87 37.62 17.33
CA ASP A 164 -4.39 38.73 18.13
C ASP A 164 -4.95 40.06 17.64
#